data_e03d183ef0432deed40400addb011a89
#
_entry.id   e03d183ef0432deed40400addb011a89
#
_cell.length_a   1.000
_cell.length_b   1.000
_cell.length_c   1.000
_cell.angle_alpha   90.00
_cell.angle_beta   90.00
_cell.angle_gamma   90.00
#
_symmetry.space_group_name_H-M   'P 1'
#
loop_
_entity.id
_entity.type
_entity.pdbx_description
1 polymer ?
#
loop_
_entity_poly.entity_id
_entity_poly.type
_entity_poly.pdbx_seq_one_letter_code
_entity_poly.pdbx_strand_id
1 'polypeptide(L)'
;MRILGIDPGIALTGFGVIDKEGVRIKAGSYGHISTESHTPVPDRLKILYDDMANIVQEYRPDVMAVEELFFNKNAKTAIIAAQARGVIILSAVNNDVKVVEYTPLQVKQAVIGYGRASKQQV
;
A
#
# COMPACT_ATOMS: atom_id res chain seq x y z
N MET A 1 3.01 -13.14 12.15
CA MET A 1 3.09 -11.71 11.79
C MET A 1 2.12 -11.42 10.66
N ARG A 2 1.32 -10.41 10.83
CA ARG A 2 0.39 -9.96 9.79
C ARG A 2 0.94 -8.72 9.09
N ILE A 3 0.99 -8.77 7.76
CA ILE A 3 1.50 -7.70 6.92
C ILE A 3 0.38 -7.19 6.02
N LEU A 4 0.18 -5.87 6.01
CA LEU A 4 -0.72 -5.20 5.09
C LEU A 4 0.12 -4.57 3.97
N GLY A 5 0.05 -5.15 2.78
CA GLY A 5 0.76 -4.62 1.61
C GLY A 5 -0.08 -3.59 0.88
N ILE A 6 0.53 -2.47 0.49
CA ILE A 6 -0.16 -1.35 -0.13
C ILE A 6 0.51 -0.96 -1.44
N ASP A 7 -0.29 -0.84 -2.48
CA ASP A 7 0.07 -0.21 -3.76
C ASP A 7 -0.65 1.14 -3.82
N PRO A 8 0.04 2.25 -3.47
CA PRO A 8 -0.63 3.54 -3.29
C PRO A 8 -1.02 4.21 -4.60
N GLY A 9 -2.19 4.82 -4.61
CA GLY A 9 -2.67 5.64 -5.70
C GLY A 9 -3.84 6.49 -5.25
N ILE A 10 -4.08 7.64 -5.86
CA ILE A 10 -5.22 8.47 -5.48
C ILE A 10 -6.53 7.94 -6.07
N ALA A 11 -6.51 7.54 -7.34
CA ALA A 11 -7.69 6.99 -8.00
C ALA A 11 -7.99 5.58 -7.51
N LEU A 12 -6.94 4.79 -7.30
CA LEU A 12 -7.04 3.39 -6.87
C LEU A 12 -5.86 3.04 -6.00
N THR A 13 -6.12 2.64 -4.77
CA THR A 13 -5.11 2.10 -3.86
C THR A 13 -5.43 0.63 -3.63
N GLY A 14 -4.49 -0.24 -4.00
CA GLY A 14 -4.63 -1.68 -3.77
C GLY A 14 -4.09 -2.08 -2.40
N PHE A 15 -4.71 -3.07 -1.77
CA PHE A 15 -4.20 -3.64 -0.53
C PHE A 15 -4.36 -5.16 -0.50
N GLY A 16 -3.48 -5.80 0.25
CA GLY A 16 -3.55 -7.23 0.52
C GLY A 16 -3.04 -7.55 1.91
N VAL A 17 -3.65 -8.53 2.56
CA VAL A 17 -3.27 -8.99 3.89
C VAL A 17 -2.55 -10.33 3.77
N ILE A 18 -1.39 -10.45 4.40
CA ILE A 18 -0.59 -11.66 4.41
C ILE A 18 -0.29 -12.02 5.86
N ASP A 19 -0.54 -13.27 6.22
CA ASP A 19 -0.13 -13.81 7.52
C ASP A 19 1.08 -14.71 7.33
N LYS A 20 2.15 -14.42 8.08
CA LYS A 20 3.40 -15.18 8.05
C LYS A 20 3.68 -15.79 9.40
N GLU A 21 3.87 -17.10 9.43
CA GLU A 21 4.29 -17.85 10.62
C GLU A 21 5.49 -18.72 10.27
N GLY A 22 6.68 -18.28 10.70
CA GLY A 22 7.92 -18.94 10.30
C GLY A 22 8.11 -18.89 8.81
N VAL A 23 8.18 -20.06 8.14
CA VAL A 23 8.30 -20.16 6.69
C VAL A 23 6.95 -20.24 5.99
N ARG A 24 5.86 -20.36 6.74
CA ARG A 24 4.52 -20.45 6.16
C ARG A 24 3.98 -19.06 5.87
N ILE A 25 3.45 -18.89 4.67
CA ILE A 25 2.82 -17.65 4.23
C ILE A 25 1.40 -17.97 3.78
N LYS A 26 0.43 -17.27 4.36
CA LYS A 26 -0.98 -17.43 4.00
C LYS A 26 -1.51 -16.09 3.50
N ALA A 27 -2.01 -16.07 2.27
CA ALA A 27 -2.70 -14.92 1.72
C ALA A 27 -4.09 -14.81 2.35
N GLY A 28 -4.41 -13.60 2.83
CA GLY A 28 -5.73 -13.28 3.37
C GLY A 28 -6.54 -12.45 2.41
N SER A 29 -7.29 -11.50 2.95
CA SER A 29 -8.13 -10.60 2.18
C SER A 29 -7.33 -9.66 1.30
N TYR A 30 -7.92 -9.24 0.21
CA TYR A 30 -7.36 -8.19 -0.65
C TYR A 30 -8.50 -7.34 -1.20
N GLY A 31 -8.17 -6.14 -1.65
CA GLY A 31 -9.16 -5.24 -2.19
C GLY A 31 -8.54 -3.93 -2.62
N HIS A 32 -9.38 -2.93 -2.77
CA HIS A 32 -8.91 -1.60 -3.15
C HIS A 32 -9.77 -0.51 -2.56
N ILE A 33 -9.19 0.69 -2.47
CA ILE A 33 -9.88 1.94 -2.17
C ILE A 33 -9.87 2.75 -3.45
N SER A 34 -11.02 3.27 -3.86
CA SER A 34 -11.11 4.13 -5.04
C SER A 34 -11.70 5.49 -4.68
N THR A 35 -11.24 6.52 -5.38
CA THR A 35 -11.81 7.87 -5.28
C THR A 35 -12.09 8.38 -6.68
N GLU A 36 -13.16 9.18 -6.81
CA GLU A 36 -13.59 9.65 -8.11
C GLU A 36 -12.79 10.87 -8.58
N SER A 37 -12.44 10.90 -9.87
CA SER A 37 -11.57 11.92 -10.45
C SER A 37 -12.12 13.35 -10.37
N HIS A 38 -13.45 13.50 -10.34
CA HIS A 38 -14.08 14.81 -10.27
C HIS A 38 -14.20 15.36 -8.84
N THR A 39 -13.92 14.55 -7.84
CA THR A 39 -13.90 15.00 -6.45
C THR A 39 -12.63 15.82 -6.20
N PRO A 40 -12.74 16.97 -5.50
CA PRO A 40 -11.54 17.76 -5.18
C PRO A 40 -10.49 16.95 -4.42
N VAL A 41 -9.22 17.20 -4.71
CA VAL A 41 -8.11 16.42 -4.13
C VAL A 41 -8.14 16.37 -2.60
N PRO A 42 -8.37 17.48 -1.87
CA PRO A 42 -8.44 17.39 -0.40
C PRO A 42 -9.49 16.41 0.10
N ASP A 43 -10.65 16.39 -0.55
CA ASP A 43 -11.72 15.46 -0.17
C ASP A 43 -11.36 14.01 -0.51
N ARG A 44 -10.69 13.79 -1.64
CA ARG A 44 -10.19 12.47 -2.02
C ARG A 44 -9.17 11.95 -1.00
N LEU A 45 -8.29 12.82 -0.54
CA LEU A 45 -7.29 12.46 0.47
C LEU A 45 -7.96 12.09 1.80
N LYS A 46 -9.03 12.79 2.17
CA LYS A 46 -9.79 12.44 3.38
C LYS A 46 -10.46 11.08 3.26
N ILE A 47 -11.08 10.79 2.12
CA ILE A 47 -11.71 9.49 1.85
C ILE A 47 -10.64 8.39 1.95
N LEU A 48 -9.50 8.59 1.32
CA LEU A 48 -8.40 7.63 1.33
C LEU A 48 -7.90 7.39 2.76
N TYR A 49 -7.73 8.46 3.54
CA TYR A 49 -7.30 8.34 4.93
C TYR A 49 -8.31 7.54 5.76
N ASP A 50 -9.58 7.91 5.69
CA ASP A 50 -10.64 7.28 6.49
C ASP A 50 -10.80 5.80 6.13
N ASP A 51 -10.81 5.48 4.86
CA ASP A 51 -10.94 4.09 4.40
C ASP A 51 -9.72 3.26 4.76
N MET A 52 -8.52 3.81 4.64
CA MET A 52 -7.31 3.10 5.03
C MET A 52 -7.25 2.89 6.54
N ALA A 53 -7.64 3.88 7.33
CA ALA A 53 -7.71 3.75 8.78
C ALA A 53 -8.70 2.63 9.18
N ASN A 54 -9.83 2.53 8.49
CA ASN A 54 -10.79 1.45 8.73
C ASN A 54 -10.19 0.07 8.41
N ILE A 55 -9.45 -0.04 7.32
CA ILE A 55 -8.76 -1.28 6.92
C ILE A 55 -7.72 -1.67 7.98
N VAL A 56 -6.91 -0.72 8.41
CA VAL A 56 -5.89 -0.94 9.45
C VAL A 56 -6.54 -1.40 10.75
N GLN A 57 -7.65 -0.78 11.14
CA GLN A 57 -8.38 -1.15 12.37
C GLN A 57 -9.04 -2.52 12.25
N GLU A 58 -9.56 -2.85 11.08
CA GLU A 58 -10.21 -4.14 10.84
C GLU A 58 -9.23 -5.30 10.89
N TYR A 59 -8.13 -5.19 10.16
CA TYR A 59 -7.18 -6.30 10.02
C TYR A 59 -6.09 -6.30 11.07
N ARG A 60 -5.85 -5.19 11.74
CA ARG A 60 -4.82 -5.03 12.79
C ARG A 60 -3.47 -5.62 12.40
N PRO A 61 -2.85 -5.11 11.31
CA PRO A 61 -1.56 -5.62 10.87
C PRO A 61 -0.45 -5.24 11.85
N ASP A 62 0.59 -6.06 11.90
CA ASP A 62 1.81 -5.71 12.64
C ASP A 62 2.64 -4.70 11.87
N VAL A 63 2.58 -4.78 10.54
CA VAL A 63 3.39 -3.95 9.65
C VAL A 63 2.56 -3.58 8.42
N MET A 64 2.67 -2.33 7.98
CA MET A 64 2.23 -1.89 6.66
C MET A 64 3.45 -1.81 5.75
N ALA A 65 3.42 -2.53 4.63
CA ALA A 65 4.46 -2.49 3.62
C ALA A 65 3.96 -1.65 2.45
N VAL A 66 4.65 -0.55 2.15
CA VAL A 66 4.26 0.40 1.11
C VAL A 66 5.31 0.41 0.01
N GLU A 67 4.87 0.27 -1.24
CA GLU A 67 5.77 0.34 -2.38
C GLU A 67 6.34 1.74 -2.54
N GLU A 68 7.65 1.84 -2.82
CA GLU A 68 8.30 3.11 -3.12
C GLU A 68 7.80 3.68 -4.45
N LEU A 69 7.71 5.01 -4.48
CA LEU A 69 7.30 5.72 -5.69
C LEU A 69 8.51 6.17 -6.50
N PHE A 70 8.42 5.99 -7.81
CA PHE A 70 9.40 6.50 -8.76
C PHE A 70 8.76 7.55 -9.65
N PHE A 71 9.27 8.77 -9.60
CA PHE A 71 8.75 9.89 -10.36
C PHE A 71 9.67 10.17 -11.55
N ASN A 72 9.24 9.81 -12.74
CA ASN A 72 10.06 10.05 -13.92
C ASN A 72 9.33 10.70 -15.10
N LYS A 73 8.08 11.12 -14.95
CA LYS A 73 7.36 11.67 -16.11
C LYS A 73 6.57 12.94 -15.86
N ASN A 74 5.63 12.99 -14.95
CA ASN A 74 4.71 14.12 -14.81
C ASN A 74 4.72 14.63 -13.38
N ALA A 75 5.19 15.87 -13.19
CA ALA A 75 5.32 16.47 -11.86
C ALA A 75 3.97 16.59 -11.13
N LYS A 76 2.90 16.92 -11.86
CA LYS A 76 1.55 17.04 -11.25
C LYS A 76 1.06 15.70 -10.72
N THR A 77 1.20 14.64 -11.52
CA THR A 77 0.84 13.28 -11.10
C THR A 77 1.70 12.81 -9.94
N ALA A 78 2.99 13.13 -9.95
CA ALA A 78 3.93 12.80 -8.89
C ALA A 78 3.53 13.45 -7.56
N ILE A 79 3.13 14.73 -7.60
CA ILE A 79 2.70 15.45 -6.39
C ILE A 79 1.47 14.79 -5.78
N ILE A 80 0.45 14.51 -6.60
CA ILE A 80 -0.79 13.88 -6.13
C ILE A 80 -0.51 12.48 -5.58
N ALA A 81 0.33 11.71 -6.26
CA ALA A 81 0.71 10.37 -5.80
C ALA A 81 1.45 10.41 -4.46
N ALA A 82 2.34 11.39 -4.29
CA ALA A 82 3.06 11.59 -3.03
C ALA A 82 2.12 11.97 -1.89
N GLN A 83 1.12 12.83 -2.16
CA GLN A 83 0.12 13.21 -1.18
C GLN A 83 -0.71 11.99 -0.73
N ALA A 84 -1.17 11.18 -1.67
CA ALA A 84 -1.91 9.95 -1.39
C ALA A 84 -1.06 9.00 -0.54
N ARG A 85 0.20 8.82 -0.89
CA ARG A 85 1.13 7.98 -0.16
C ARG A 85 1.33 8.46 1.27
N GLY A 86 1.51 9.77 1.46
CA GLY A 86 1.67 10.38 2.78
C GLY A 86 0.46 10.15 3.68
N VAL A 87 -0.73 10.28 3.13
CA VAL A 87 -1.99 10.05 3.84
C VAL A 87 -2.11 8.59 4.29
N ILE A 88 -1.75 7.64 3.42
CA ILE A 88 -1.77 6.21 3.73
C ILE A 88 -0.80 5.91 4.88
N ILE A 89 0.42 6.41 4.80
CA ILE A 89 1.44 6.23 5.84
C ILE A 89 0.95 6.80 7.16
N LEU A 90 0.39 8.00 7.13
CA LEU A 90 -0.12 8.65 8.33
C LEU A 90 -1.24 7.84 9.01
N SER A 91 -2.12 7.24 8.21
CA SER A 91 -3.20 6.42 8.75
C SER A 91 -2.67 5.21 9.54
N ALA A 92 -1.57 4.61 9.09
CA ALA A 92 -0.92 3.51 9.78
C ALA A 92 -0.26 3.99 11.08
N VAL A 93 0.50 5.07 11.01
CA VAL A 93 1.21 5.63 12.18
C VAL A 93 0.21 6.06 13.26
N ASN A 94 -0.89 6.69 12.88
CA ASN A 94 -1.93 7.09 13.83
C ASN A 94 -2.64 5.91 14.50
N ASN A 95 -2.52 4.71 13.93
CA ASN A 95 -3.08 3.49 14.49
C ASN A 95 -2.00 2.57 15.05
N ASP A 96 -0.83 3.11 15.35
CA ASP A 96 0.29 2.41 15.96
C ASP A 96 0.82 1.23 15.14
N VAL A 97 0.72 1.32 13.82
CA VAL A 97 1.23 0.30 12.90
C VAL A 97 2.56 0.78 12.31
N LYS A 98 3.57 -0.08 12.39
CA LYS A 98 4.89 0.18 11.80
C LYS A 98 4.78 0.19 10.28
N VAL A 99 5.44 1.15 9.64
CA VAL A 99 5.49 1.26 8.18
C VAL A 99 6.88 0.91 7.68
N VAL A 100 6.95 0.05 6.66
CA VAL A 100 8.18 -0.25 5.93
C VAL A 100 7.96 0.02 4.45
N GLU A 101 9.02 0.41 3.77
CA GLU A 101 8.99 0.68 2.33
C GLU A 101 9.75 -0.41 1.59
N TYR A 102 9.32 -0.70 0.38
CA TYR A 102 9.97 -1.68 -0.47
C TYR A 102 9.95 -1.25 -1.93
N THR A 103 10.90 -1.75 -2.72
CA THR A 103 10.94 -1.57 -4.16
C THR A 103 10.28 -2.75 -4.87
N PRO A 104 9.82 -2.59 -6.12
CA PRO A 104 9.33 -3.72 -6.90
C PRO A 104 10.36 -4.86 -7.02
N LEU A 105 11.63 -4.52 -7.13
CA LEU A 105 12.70 -5.52 -7.18
C LEU A 105 12.81 -6.32 -5.88
N GLN A 106 12.68 -5.66 -4.73
CA GLN A 106 12.70 -6.33 -3.43
C GLN A 106 11.54 -7.32 -3.29
N VAL A 107 10.35 -6.96 -3.78
CA VAL A 107 9.20 -7.85 -3.79
C VAL A 107 9.48 -9.10 -4.63
N LYS A 108 10.02 -8.92 -5.83
CA LYS A 108 10.39 -10.04 -6.69
C LYS A 108 11.40 -10.97 -6.03
N GLN A 109 12.43 -10.39 -5.40
CA GLN A 109 13.45 -11.17 -4.70
C GLN A 109 12.88 -11.93 -3.51
N ALA A 110 11.96 -11.33 -2.76
CA ALA A 110 11.33 -11.96 -1.61
C ALA A 110 10.41 -13.11 -2.01
N VAL A 111 9.69 -12.97 -3.15
CA VAL A 111 8.72 -13.98 -3.60
C VAL A 111 9.40 -15.17 -4.25
N ILE A 112 10.42 -14.97 -5.08
CA ILE A 112 11.04 -16.03 -5.86
C ILE A 112 12.50 -16.29 -5.53
N GLY A 113 13.12 -15.50 -4.70
CA GLY A 113 14.53 -15.66 -4.32
C GLY A 113 15.51 -14.97 -5.29
N TYR A 114 15.06 -14.52 -6.46
CA TYR A 114 15.88 -13.72 -7.38
C TYR A 114 14.98 -12.79 -8.18
N GLY A 115 15.43 -11.60 -8.48
CA GLY A 115 14.62 -10.57 -9.13
C GLY A 115 14.27 -10.84 -10.60
N ARG A 116 13.89 -12.05 -10.95
CA ARG A 116 13.56 -12.45 -12.33
C ARG A 116 12.09 -12.78 -12.56
N ALA A 117 11.24 -12.59 -11.57
CA ALA A 117 9.82 -12.86 -11.72
C ALA A 117 9.17 -11.91 -12.71
N SER A 118 8.25 -12.41 -13.52
CA SER A 118 7.35 -11.57 -14.28
C SER A 118 6.34 -10.91 -13.35
N LYS A 119 5.64 -9.86 -13.82
CA LYS A 119 4.60 -9.20 -13.03
C LYS A 119 3.50 -10.17 -12.60
N GLN A 120 3.19 -11.18 -13.40
CA GLN A 120 2.17 -12.16 -13.06
C GLN A 120 2.62 -13.08 -11.91
N GLN A 121 3.92 -13.22 -11.70
CA GLN A 121 4.45 -14.07 -10.63
C GLN A 121 4.55 -13.32 -9.29
N VAL A 122 4.52 -12.01 -9.34
CA VAL A 122 4.58 -11.17 -8.17
C VAL A 122 3.19 -10.86 -7.65
#